data_594033f68330e2dbdc934f79465b08a8
#
_entry.id   594033f68330e2dbdc934f79465b08a8
#
_cell.length_a   1.000
_cell.length_b   1.000
_cell.length_c   1.000
_cell.angle_alpha   90.00
_cell.angle_beta   90.00
_cell.angle_gamma   90.00
#
_symmetry.space_group_name_H-M   'P 1'
#
loop_
_entity.id
_entity.type
_entity.pdbx_description
1 polymer ?
#
loop_
_entity_poly.entity_id
_entity_poly.type
_entity_poly.pdbx_seq_one_letter_code
_entity_poly.pdbx_strand_id
1 'polypeptide(L)'
;MHIFLSTGLGPSEAARQLATAFSVEPVERDGNVYVALRRDDAEVGGEVKRNIFGAPPDPEPDEVSALDGYDVVWEIRRIPADEDARAAAARQLFDEIIERLPWPALLVDSLSTLVAAWHPNVGRTDFPAGTTPDATDQELWQSYAVSA
;
A
#
# COMPACT_ATOMS: atom_id res chain seq x y z
N MET A 1 -1.57 -6.10 6.87
CA MET A 1 -0.62 -5.48 5.92
C MET A 1 -1.38 -4.63 4.92
N HIS A 2 -0.84 -3.48 4.60
CA HIS A 2 -1.46 -2.53 3.66
C HIS A 2 -0.41 -2.05 2.67
N ILE A 3 -0.80 -1.93 1.42
CA ILE A 3 0.04 -1.30 0.39
C ILE A 3 -0.65 0.00 -0.01
N PHE A 4 -0.01 1.12 0.26
CA PHE A 4 -0.48 2.45 -0.12
C PHE A 4 0.09 2.79 -1.48
N LEU A 5 -0.74 3.33 -2.36
CA LEU A 5 -0.39 3.61 -3.75
C LEU A 5 -0.77 5.04 -4.12
N SER A 6 0.10 5.72 -4.84
CA SER A 6 -0.19 7.04 -5.40
C SER A 6 -0.49 6.86 -6.88
N THR A 7 -1.76 6.74 -7.20
CA THR A 7 -2.22 6.35 -8.54
C THR A 7 -2.77 7.50 -9.35
N GLY A 8 -3.33 8.51 -8.71
CA GLY A 8 -4.11 9.55 -9.37
C GLY A 8 -5.45 9.07 -9.90
N LEU A 9 -5.89 7.88 -9.46
CA LEU A 9 -7.11 7.22 -9.93
C LEU A 9 -8.06 6.99 -8.76
N GLY A 10 -9.33 6.74 -9.05
CA GLY A 10 -10.24 6.25 -8.03
C GLY A 10 -9.98 4.77 -7.72
N PRO A 11 -10.50 4.24 -6.59
CA PRO A 11 -10.28 2.84 -6.21
C PRO A 11 -10.66 1.82 -7.27
N SER A 12 -11.78 2.02 -7.98
CA SER A 12 -12.24 1.09 -9.01
C SER A 12 -11.26 1.00 -10.18
N GLU A 13 -10.75 2.12 -10.66
CA GLU A 13 -9.79 2.13 -11.77
C GLU A 13 -8.42 1.60 -11.31
N ALA A 14 -7.99 1.97 -10.11
CA ALA A 14 -6.75 1.44 -9.53
C ALA A 14 -6.84 -0.08 -9.38
N ALA A 15 -7.97 -0.59 -8.89
CA ALA A 15 -8.20 -2.04 -8.78
C ALA A 15 -8.14 -2.74 -10.12
N ARG A 16 -8.71 -2.13 -11.17
CA ARG A 16 -8.67 -2.69 -12.51
C ARG A 16 -7.24 -2.80 -13.02
N GLN A 17 -6.43 -1.78 -12.83
CA GLN A 17 -5.03 -1.81 -13.25
C GLN A 17 -4.20 -2.79 -12.43
N LEU A 18 -4.44 -2.87 -11.12
CA LEU A 18 -3.82 -3.90 -10.26
C LEU A 18 -4.16 -5.29 -10.77
N ALA A 19 -5.45 -5.55 -10.97
CA ALA A 19 -5.92 -6.85 -11.44
C ALA A 19 -5.28 -7.23 -12.79
N THR A 20 -5.20 -6.29 -13.73
CA THR A 20 -4.55 -6.51 -15.01
C THR A 20 -3.07 -6.84 -14.83
N ALA A 21 -2.37 -6.12 -13.94
CA ALA A 21 -0.95 -6.36 -13.69
C ALA A 21 -0.69 -7.77 -13.13
N PHE A 22 -1.66 -8.33 -12.39
CA PHE A 22 -1.55 -9.67 -11.81
C PHE A 22 -2.35 -10.73 -12.58
N SER A 23 -2.93 -10.38 -13.73
CA SER A 23 -3.69 -11.30 -14.59
C SER A 23 -4.89 -11.93 -13.89
N VAL A 24 -5.58 -11.15 -13.09
CA VAL A 24 -6.82 -11.56 -12.41
C VAL A 24 -7.92 -10.54 -12.69
N GLU A 25 -9.16 -10.90 -12.33
CA GLU A 25 -10.31 -10.00 -12.45
C GLU A 25 -10.59 -9.34 -11.10
N PRO A 26 -10.88 -8.03 -11.07
CA PRO A 26 -11.36 -7.42 -9.83
C PRO A 26 -12.79 -7.90 -9.53
N VAL A 27 -13.14 -7.97 -8.25
CA VAL A 27 -14.47 -8.38 -7.80
C VAL A 27 -15.13 -7.20 -7.10
N GLU A 28 -16.34 -6.85 -7.52
CA GLU A 28 -17.15 -5.86 -6.82
C GLU A 28 -18.18 -6.56 -5.95
N ARG A 29 -18.32 -6.08 -4.71
CA ARG A 29 -19.26 -6.62 -3.74
C ARG A 29 -19.71 -5.51 -2.81
N ASP A 30 -21.02 -5.26 -2.77
CA ASP A 30 -21.62 -4.25 -1.88
C ASP A 30 -21.01 -2.86 -2.04
N GLY A 31 -20.65 -2.48 -3.28
CA GLY A 31 -20.06 -1.19 -3.58
C GLY A 31 -18.57 -1.09 -3.33
N ASN A 32 -17.94 -2.16 -2.86
CA ASN A 32 -16.49 -2.23 -2.65
C ASN A 32 -15.84 -3.07 -3.73
N VAL A 33 -14.58 -2.80 -4.01
CA VAL A 33 -13.82 -3.54 -5.02
C VAL A 33 -12.66 -4.28 -4.36
N TYR A 34 -12.44 -5.53 -4.81
CA TYR A 34 -11.44 -6.43 -4.25
C TYR A 34 -10.54 -6.96 -5.37
N VAL A 35 -9.26 -7.09 -5.06
CA VAL A 35 -8.29 -7.78 -5.90
C VAL A 35 -7.64 -8.87 -5.07
N ALA A 36 -7.77 -10.12 -5.49
CA ALA A 36 -7.21 -11.26 -4.78
C ALA A 36 -6.58 -12.24 -5.77
N LEU A 37 -5.52 -12.88 -5.32
CA LEU A 37 -4.71 -13.80 -6.10
C LEU A 37 -4.67 -15.14 -5.38
N ARG A 38 -4.59 -16.23 -6.17
CA ARG A 38 -4.37 -17.55 -5.59
C ARG A 38 -2.92 -17.95 -5.78
N ARG A 39 -2.23 -18.19 -4.66
CA ARG A 39 -0.80 -18.57 -4.64
C ARG A 39 -0.55 -19.56 -3.53
N ASP A 40 0.19 -20.64 -3.83
CA ASP A 40 0.63 -21.62 -2.83
C ASP A 40 -0.53 -22.13 -1.95
N ASP A 41 -1.67 -22.48 -2.58
CA ASP A 41 -2.89 -22.93 -1.92
C ASP A 41 -3.52 -21.92 -0.96
N ALA A 42 -3.18 -20.65 -1.12
CA ALA A 42 -3.75 -19.56 -0.33
C ALA A 42 -4.33 -18.48 -1.24
N GLU A 43 -5.31 -17.76 -0.73
CA GLU A 43 -5.83 -16.56 -1.35
C GLU A 43 -5.16 -15.36 -0.68
N VAL A 44 -4.59 -14.45 -1.48
CA VAL A 44 -3.87 -13.29 -0.98
C VAL A 44 -4.41 -12.03 -1.67
N GLY A 45 -4.65 -10.98 -0.90
CA GLY A 45 -5.19 -9.72 -1.40
C GLY A 45 -6.38 -9.28 -0.57
N GLY A 46 -7.17 -8.38 -1.11
CA GLY A 46 -8.31 -7.85 -0.40
C GLY A 46 -8.87 -6.59 -1.04
N GLU A 47 -9.51 -5.77 -0.22
CA GLU A 47 -10.18 -4.57 -0.68
C GLU A 47 -9.18 -3.51 -1.16
N VAL A 48 -9.54 -2.87 -2.27
CA VAL A 48 -8.86 -1.67 -2.79
C VAL A 48 -9.80 -0.50 -2.50
N LYS A 49 -9.34 0.44 -1.69
CA LYS A 49 -10.19 1.53 -1.21
C LYS A 49 -9.44 2.85 -1.16
N ARG A 50 -10.20 3.93 -0.99
CA ARG A 50 -9.61 5.25 -0.82
C ARG A 50 -8.81 5.29 0.48
N ASN A 51 -7.67 5.97 0.45
CA ASN A 51 -6.90 6.20 1.66
C ASN A 51 -7.62 7.21 2.56
N ILE A 52 -7.97 6.77 3.76
CA ILE A 52 -8.59 7.61 4.80
C ILE A 52 -7.65 7.78 6.01
N PHE A 53 -6.40 7.39 5.88
CA PHE A 53 -5.43 7.28 6.98
C PHE A 53 -4.34 8.35 6.91
N GLY A 54 -4.54 9.47 6.36
CA GLY A 54 -3.55 10.55 6.34
C GLY A 54 -3.76 11.56 7.45
N ALA A 55 -2.98 12.62 7.42
CA ALA A 55 -3.14 13.75 8.30
C ALA A 55 -4.47 14.47 8.02
N PRO A 56 -5.00 15.23 8.99
CA PRO A 56 -6.18 16.04 8.76
C PRO A 56 -5.89 17.17 7.73
N PRO A 57 -6.93 17.82 7.20
CA PRO A 57 -6.74 19.03 6.39
C PRO A 57 -5.96 20.09 7.18
N ASP A 58 -5.04 20.80 6.51
CA ASP A 58 -4.17 21.81 7.12
C ASP A 58 -3.43 21.29 8.35
N PRO A 59 -2.61 20.23 8.20
CA PRO A 59 -1.94 19.62 9.34
C PRO A 59 -0.89 20.53 9.95
N GLU A 60 -0.79 20.47 11.29
CA GLU A 60 0.34 21.05 11.99
C GLU A 60 1.62 20.24 11.64
N PRO A 61 2.83 20.80 11.85
CA PRO A 61 4.07 20.10 11.52
C PRO A 61 4.22 18.71 12.19
N ASP A 62 3.62 18.52 13.35
CA ASP A 62 3.66 17.25 14.08
C ASP A 62 2.54 16.28 13.68
N GLU A 63 1.64 16.70 12.81
CA GLU A 63 0.52 15.88 12.34
C GLU A 63 0.78 15.28 10.95
N VAL A 64 1.88 15.63 10.28
CA VAL A 64 2.18 15.09 8.95
C VAL A 64 2.42 13.58 9.03
N SER A 65 2.08 12.90 7.96
CA SER A 65 2.19 11.45 7.88
C SER A 65 2.80 11.02 6.55
N ALA A 66 3.58 9.95 6.59
CA ALA A 66 4.08 9.32 5.37
C ALA A 66 2.95 8.86 4.44
N LEU A 67 1.75 8.63 4.99
CA LEU A 67 0.59 8.16 4.23
C LEU A 67 -0.10 9.29 3.45
N ASP A 68 0.27 10.54 3.69
CA ASP A 68 -0.35 11.68 3.02
C ASP A 68 -0.05 11.65 1.52
N GLY A 69 -1.05 11.99 0.71
CA GLY A 69 -0.91 12.03 -0.74
C GLY A 69 -1.03 10.70 -1.45
N TYR A 70 -0.95 9.59 -0.75
CA TYR A 70 -1.25 8.28 -1.30
C TYR A 70 -2.76 8.13 -1.36
N ASP A 71 -3.33 8.04 -2.55
CA ASP A 71 -4.79 8.14 -2.75
C ASP A 71 -5.54 6.84 -2.57
N VAL A 72 -4.85 5.70 -2.70
CA VAL A 72 -5.46 4.37 -2.68
C VAL A 72 -4.69 3.45 -1.73
N VAL A 73 -5.40 2.58 -1.04
CA VAL A 73 -4.80 1.55 -0.20
C VAL A 73 -5.35 0.18 -0.60
N TRP A 74 -4.46 -0.80 -0.73
CA TRP A 74 -4.80 -2.20 -0.94
C TRP A 74 -4.56 -2.96 0.36
N GLU A 75 -5.64 -3.46 0.95
CA GLU A 75 -5.56 -4.25 2.17
C GLU A 75 -5.15 -5.68 1.82
N ILE A 76 -4.09 -6.17 2.43
CA ILE A 76 -3.56 -7.49 2.13
C ILE A 76 -3.92 -8.46 3.25
N ARG A 77 -4.76 -9.43 2.91
CA ARG A 77 -5.15 -10.55 3.77
C ARG A 77 -4.68 -11.84 3.15
N ARG A 78 -4.62 -12.87 3.95
CA ARG A 78 -4.30 -14.22 3.50
C ARG A 78 -5.31 -15.22 4.07
N ILE A 79 -5.80 -16.08 3.22
CA ILE A 79 -6.73 -17.17 3.61
C ILE A 79 -6.13 -18.49 3.10
N PRO A 80 -5.82 -19.48 3.98
CA PRO A 80 -5.96 -19.49 5.44
C PRO A 80 -5.06 -18.45 6.14
N ALA A 81 -5.53 -17.97 7.28
CA ALA A 81 -4.83 -16.95 8.03
C ALA A 81 -3.51 -17.50 8.60
N ASP A 82 -2.42 -16.78 8.38
CA ASP A 82 -1.09 -17.03 8.90
C ASP A 82 -0.33 -15.71 8.84
N GLU A 83 0.04 -15.18 9.98
CA GLU A 83 0.59 -13.84 10.08
C GLU A 83 1.93 -13.69 9.34
N ASP A 84 2.84 -14.64 9.54
CA ASP A 84 4.16 -14.59 8.89
C ASP A 84 4.04 -14.79 7.38
N ALA A 85 3.19 -15.71 6.95
CA ALA A 85 2.94 -15.96 5.53
C ALA A 85 2.26 -14.76 4.87
N ARG A 86 1.35 -14.08 5.58
CA ARG A 86 0.71 -12.85 5.09
C ARG A 86 1.73 -11.74 4.89
N ALA A 87 2.62 -11.54 5.85
CA ALA A 87 3.66 -10.52 5.74
C ALA A 87 4.60 -10.80 4.57
N ALA A 88 5.00 -12.06 4.38
CA ALA A 88 5.84 -12.47 3.26
C ALA A 88 5.12 -12.25 1.91
N ALA A 89 3.84 -12.62 1.85
CA ALA A 89 3.03 -12.42 0.65
C ALA A 89 2.86 -10.94 0.31
N ALA A 90 2.62 -10.10 1.30
CA ALA A 90 2.48 -8.66 1.10
C ALA A 90 3.77 -8.04 0.57
N ARG A 91 4.92 -8.45 1.09
CA ARG A 91 6.22 -8.00 0.59
C ARG A 91 6.44 -8.43 -0.85
N GLN A 92 6.08 -9.65 -1.19
CA GLN A 92 6.18 -10.15 -2.56
C GLN A 92 5.28 -9.36 -3.52
N LEU A 93 4.03 -9.10 -3.12
CA LEU A 93 3.11 -8.29 -3.92
C LEU A 93 3.63 -6.87 -4.11
N PHE A 94 4.18 -6.28 -3.05
CA PHE A 94 4.81 -4.96 -3.13
C PHE A 94 5.92 -4.93 -4.16
N ASP A 95 6.83 -5.92 -4.12
CA ASP A 95 7.93 -6.02 -5.07
C ASP A 95 7.43 -6.18 -6.51
N GLU A 96 6.37 -6.96 -6.72
CA GLU A 96 5.79 -7.13 -8.05
C GLU A 96 5.08 -5.86 -8.55
N ILE A 97 4.42 -5.11 -7.66
CA ILE A 97 3.79 -3.84 -8.02
C ILE A 97 4.83 -2.85 -8.55
N ILE A 98 5.93 -2.68 -7.84
CA ILE A 98 6.95 -1.70 -8.26
C ILE A 98 7.63 -2.08 -9.57
N GLU A 99 7.64 -3.37 -9.93
CA GLU A 99 8.16 -3.82 -11.21
C GLU A 99 7.19 -3.58 -12.37
N ARG A 100 5.88 -3.62 -12.09
CA ARG A 100 4.85 -3.66 -13.13
C ARG A 100 4.08 -2.37 -13.30
N LEU A 101 4.06 -1.50 -12.29
CA LEU A 101 3.26 -0.29 -12.26
C LEU A 101 4.14 0.91 -11.87
N PRO A 102 3.84 2.10 -12.41
CA PRO A 102 4.68 3.27 -12.18
C PRO A 102 4.32 4.05 -10.91
N TRP A 103 3.56 3.47 -10.02
CA TRP A 103 3.01 4.18 -8.88
C TRP A 103 3.96 4.19 -7.68
N PRO A 104 4.21 5.36 -7.07
CA PRO A 104 4.81 5.39 -5.74
C PRO A 104 4.03 4.50 -4.78
N ALA A 105 4.74 3.74 -3.94
CA ALA A 105 4.13 2.73 -3.09
C ALA A 105 4.78 2.69 -1.70
N LEU A 106 3.95 2.42 -0.68
CA LEU A 106 4.41 2.15 0.68
C LEU A 106 3.86 0.80 1.13
N LEU A 107 4.70 0.00 1.76
CA LEU A 107 4.29 -1.21 2.46
C LEU A 107 4.24 -0.92 3.96
N VAL A 108 3.08 -1.14 4.57
CA VAL A 108 2.81 -0.75 5.96
C VAL A 108 2.23 -1.91 6.73
N ASP A 109 2.76 -2.15 7.94
CA ASP A 109 2.24 -3.17 8.84
C ASP A 109 1.36 -2.53 9.91
N SER A 110 0.14 -3.03 10.04
CA SER A 110 -0.84 -2.60 11.07
C SER A 110 -1.08 -1.10 11.12
N LEU A 111 -0.88 -0.41 10.01
CA LEU A 111 -1.03 1.06 9.87
C LEU A 111 -0.08 1.88 10.76
N SER A 112 0.79 1.22 11.51
CA SER A 112 1.65 1.88 12.49
C SER A 112 3.15 1.74 12.19
N THR A 113 3.53 0.85 11.27
CA THR A 113 4.94 0.59 10.98
C THR A 113 5.20 0.60 9.50
N LEU A 114 6.09 1.48 9.05
CA LEU A 114 6.58 1.49 7.68
C LEU A 114 7.57 0.36 7.49
N VAL A 115 7.36 -0.47 6.48
CA VAL A 115 8.20 -1.61 6.16
C VAL A 115 9.11 -1.29 4.98
N ALA A 116 8.54 -0.80 3.88
CA ALA A 116 9.29 -0.48 2.67
C ALA A 116 8.58 0.63 1.88
N ALA A 117 9.33 1.27 1.01
CA ALA A 117 8.80 2.30 0.12
C ALA A 117 9.48 2.23 -1.24
N TRP A 118 8.77 2.74 -2.24
CA TRP A 118 9.33 2.93 -3.58
C TRP A 118 8.76 4.18 -4.21
N HIS A 119 9.62 4.92 -4.90
CA HIS A 119 9.23 6.08 -5.68
C HIS A 119 10.05 6.07 -6.97
N PRO A 120 9.45 6.38 -8.14
CA PRO A 120 10.18 6.33 -9.41
C PRO A 120 11.40 7.24 -9.48
N ASN A 121 11.42 8.32 -8.69
CA ASN A 121 12.54 9.26 -8.68
C ASN A 121 13.58 8.99 -7.58
N VAL A 122 13.31 8.05 -6.68
CA VAL A 122 14.16 7.78 -5.51
C VAL A 122 14.67 6.34 -5.50
N GLY A 123 13.84 5.40 -5.92
CA GLY A 123 14.11 3.97 -5.86
C GLY A 123 13.43 3.31 -4.67
N ARG A 124 13.88 2.13 -4.30
CA ARG A 124 13.31 1.31 -3.24
C ARG A 124 14.13 1.40 -1.97
N THR A 125 13.47 1.42 -0.82
CA THR A 125 14.13 1.30 0.49
C THR A 125 13.34 0.35 1.40
N ASP A 126 14.08 -0.33 2.28
CA ASP A 126 13.50 -0.99 3.45
C ASP A 126 13.80 -0.11 4.66
N PHE A 127 12.78 0.16 5.47
CA PHE A 127 12.95 0.98 6.66
C PHE A 127 13.50 0.16 7.83
N PRO A 128 14.25 0.80 8.75
CA PRO A 128 14.63 0.15 9.99
C PRO A 128 13.39 -0.35 10.75
N ALA A 129 13.54 -1.43 11.51
CA ALA A 129 12.46 -1.97 12.33
C ALA A 129 11.91 -0.88 13.27
N GLY A 130 10.59 -0.81 13.37
CA GLY A 130 9.92 0.16 14.24
C GLY A 130 9.76 1.56 13.66
N THR A 131 10.10 1.79 12.39
CA THR A 131 9.88 3.07 11.75
C THR A 131 8.38 3.37 11.69
N THR A 132 7.98 4.56 12.13
CA THR A 132 6.58 4.97 12.12
C THR A 132 6.28 5.87 10.92
N PRO A 133 5.02 5.94 10.47
CA PRO A 133 4.63 6.90 9.44
C PRO A 133 4.46 8.32 9.97
N ASP A 134 4.73 8.54 11.26
CA ASP A 134 4.49 9.82 11.92
C ASP A 134 5.62 10.81 11.69
N ALA A 135 5.37 12.07 12.06
CA ALA A 135 6.35 13.15 11.95
C ALA A 135 7.66 12.83 12.69
N THR A 136 7.60 12.02 13.75
CA THR A 136 8.78 11.61 14.52
C THR A 136 9.86 10.99 13.64
N ASP A 137 9.49 10.19 12.64
CA ASP A 137 10.41 9.52 11.74
C ASP A 137 10.44 10.13 10.34
N GLN A 138 10.01 11.39 10.21
CA GLN A 138 9.91 12.08 8.93
C GLN A 138 11.23 12.07 8.15
N GLU A 139 12.36 12.17 8.81
CA GLU A 139 13.68 12.12 8.17
C GLU A 139 13.88 10.83 7.36
N LEU A 140 13.28 9.73 7.81
CA LEU A 140 13.42 8.43 7.16
C LEU A 140 12.52 8.31 5.92
N TRP A 141 11.34 8.92 5.93
CA TRP A 141 10.37 8.70 4.86
C TRP A 141 10.08 9.90 3.96
N GLN A 142 10.60 11.09 4.29
CA GLN A 142 10.23 12.31 3.55
C GLN A 142 10.58 12.25 2.06
N SER A 143 11.64 11.52 1.67
CA SER A 143 12.01 11.36 0.26
C SER A 143 10.98 10.58 -0.55
N TYR A 144 10.10 9.86 0.12
CA TYR A 144 9.04 9.05 -0.47
C TYR A 144 7.67 9.71 -0.37
N ALA A 145 7.60 10.90 0.22
CA ALA A 145 6.37 11.65 0.32
C ALA A 145 5.88 12.04 -1.08
N VAL A 146 4.56 11.96 -1.27
CA VAL A 146 3.92 12.33 -2.53
C VAL A 146 2.99 13.51 -2.32
N SER A 147 2.82 14.32 -3.35
CA SER A 147 1.89 15.44 -3.29
C SER A 147 0.47 14.96 -3.52
N ALA A 148 -0.43 15.45 -2.69
CA ALA A 148 -1.85 15.15 -2.82
C ALA A 148 -2.43 15.79 -4.10
#